data_0e0b65377bad2576da8c6bbe524d5e1c
#
_entry.id   0e0b65377bad2576da8c6bbe524d5e1c
#
_cell.length_a   1.000
_cell.length_b   1.000
_cell.length_c   1.000
_cell.angle_alpha   90.00
_cell.angle_beta   90.00
_cell.angle_gamma   90.00
#
_symmetry.space_group_name_H-M   'P 1'
#
loop_
_entity.id
_entity.type
_entity.pdbx_description
1 polymer ?
#
loop_
_entity_poly.entity_id
_entity_poly.type
_entity_poly.pdbx_seq_one_letter_code
_entity_poly.pdbx_strand_id
1 'polypeptide(L)'
;MDTLPLDRTGNRRFMPVMVYPDRAECHILKNEELSRKYIEQVWAEAMEIYRSGEFRLMLSRESAEYLKDYQKQFMPEDADAGMILVFLDNFKGDRVCSKMLWKEALHRDYEPKRIELKQICDIMNNSVTDWIMSDGAMHFGVYGKQRG
;
A
#
# COMPACT_ATOMS: atom_id res chain seq x y z
N MET A 1 -16.91 0.77 -4.22
CA MET A 1 -15.75 1.68 -4.22
C MET A 1 -14.58 0.88 -4.76
N ASP A 2 -13.93 1.36 -5.81
CA ASP A 2 -12.77 0.63 -6.35
C ASP A 2 -11.61 0.76 -5.38
N THR A 3 -10.96 -0.36 -5.07
CA THR A 3 -9.83 -0.40 -4.17
C THR A 3 -8.53 -0.56 -4.96
N LEU A 4 -7.43 -0.02 -4.43
CA LEU A 4 -6.10 -0.28 -4.95
C LEU A 4 -5.72 -1.75 -4.71
N PRO A 5 -4.79 -2.32 -5.51
CA PRO A 5 -4.20 -3.62 -5.19
C PRO A 5 -3.59 -3.61 -3.79
N LEU A 6 -3.73 -4.70 -3.04
CA LEU A 6 -3.08 -4.84 -1.75
C LEU A 6 -1.56 -4.94 -1.95
N ASP A 7 -0.87 -3.83 -1.70
CA ASP A 7 0.60 -3.75 -1.72
C ASP A 7 1.10 -3.33 -0.33
N ARG A 8 1.59 -4.30 0.45
CA ARG A 8 2.11 -4.08 1.80
C ARG A 8 3.41 -3.26 1.83
N THR A 9 4.06 -3.08 0.67
CA THR A 9 5.26 -2.22 0.54
C THR A 9 4.92 -0.77 0.21
N GLY A 10 3.63 -0.46 0.03
CA GLY A 10 3.10 0.86 -0.33
C GLY A 10 2.81 1.02 -1.82
N ASN A 11 1.69 1.66 -2.12
CA ASN A 11 1.19 1.85 -3.49
C ASN A 11 1.86 3.03 -4.22
N ARG A 12 3.18 3.15 -4.14
CA ARG A 12 3.97 4.27 -4.72
C ARG A 12 3.77 4.52 -6.22
N ARG A 13 3.19 3.55 -6.93
CA ARG A 13 2.95 3.61 -8.39
C ARG A 13 1.54 4.06 -8.75
N PHE A 14 0.65 4.17 -7.77
CA PHE A 14 -0.75 4.48 -7.99
C PHE A 14 -1.07 5.83 -7.35
N MET A 15 -1.58 6.74 -8.16
CA MET A 15 -2.13 8.02 -7.71
C MET A 15 -3.64 7.98 -7.93
N PRO A 16 -4.46 7.71 -6.89
CA PRO A 16 -5.90 7.72 -7.04
C PRO A 16 -6.38 9.13 -7.32
N VAL A 17 -7.22 9.27 -8.34
CA VAL A 17 -7.87 10.51 -8.70
C VAL A 17 -9.38 10.28 -8.65
N MET A 18 -10.05 11.02 -7.77
CA MET A 18 -11.51 10.96 -7.70
C MET A 18 -12.13 11.71 -8.87
N VAL A 19 -13.00 11.00 -9.58
CA VAL A 19 -13.77 11.58 -10.70
C VAL A 19 -15.23 11.65 -10.29
N TYR A 20 -15.83 12.80 -10.53
CA TYR A 20 -17.25 13.06 -10.22
C TYR A 20 -18.03 13.28 -11.52
N PRO A 21 -18.63 12.22 -12.11
CA PRO A 21 -19.35 12.33 -13.39
C PRO A 21 -20.46 13.37 -13.36
N ASP A 22 -21.11 13.52 -12.20
CA ASP A 22 -22.22 14.48 -12.02
C ASP A 22 -21.79 15.95 -12.08
N ARG A 23 -20.48 16.21 -11.97
CA ARG A 23 -19.89 17.55 -12.08
C ARG A 23 -19.30 17.82 -13.47
N ALA A 24 -19.39 16.87 -14.38
CA ALA A 24 -18.85 17.03 -15.71
C ALA A 24 -19.70 18.06 -16.51
N GLU A 25 -19.09 19.15 -16.91
CA GLU A 25 -19.72 20.18 -17.76
C GLU A 25 -19.96 19.67 -19.17
N CYS A 26 -19.14 18.75 -19.64
CA CYS A 26 -19.23 18.16 -20.95
C CYS A 26 -18.92 16.66 -20.91
N HIS A 27 -19.74 15.87 -21.58
CA HIS A 27 -19.44 14.46 -21.79
C HIS A 27 -18.73 14.28 -23.13
N ILE A 28 -17.49 13.78 -23.10
CA ILE A 28 -16.59 13.66 -24.26
C ILE A 28 -17.24 12.97 -25.47
N LEU A 29 -18.10 11.98 -25.23
CA LEU A 29 -18.77 11.24 -26.31
C LEU A 29 -20.09 11.85 -26.82
N LYS A 30 -20.60 12.91 -26.18
CA LYS A 30 -21.87 13.54 -26.58
C LYS A 30 -21.72 14.72 -27.52
N ASN A 31 -20.57 15.38 -27.52
CA ASN A 31 -20.31 16.52 -28.39
C ASN A 31 -18.85 16.46 -28.88
N GLU A 32 -18.66 15.90 -30.07
CA GLU A 32 -17.32 15.67 -30.62
C GLU A 32 -16.54 16.98 -30.87
N GLU A 33 -17.21 18.01 -31.39
CA GLU A 33 -16.53 19.27 -31.70
C GLU A 33 -16.03 19.99 -30.44
N LEU A 34 -16.88 20.07 -29.42
CA LEU A 34 -16.50 20.67 -28.14
C LEU A 34 -15.41 19.87 -27.45
N SER A 35 -15.50 18.56 -27.48
CA SER A 35 -14.52 17.66 -26.89
C SER A 35 -13.17 17.75 -27.58
N ARG A 36 -13.14 17.88 -28.90
CA ARG A 36 -11.90 18.07 -29.66
C ARG A 36 -11.22 19.37 -29.25
N LYS A 37 -11.93 20.48 -29.18
CA LYS A 37 -11.39 21.78 -28.75
C LYS A 37 -10.84 21.71 -27.34
N TYR A 38 -11.54 21.02 -26.43
CA TYR A 38 -11.11 20.84 -25.04
C TYR A 38 -9.81 20.01 -24.97
N ILE A 39 -9.73 18.91 -25.71
CA ILE A 39 -8.54 18.05 -25.74
C ILE A 39 -7.35 18.79 -26.37
N GLU A 40 -7.56 19.57 -27.44
CA GLU A 40 -6.52 20.41 -28.06
C GLU A 40 -5.97 21.44 -27.07
N GLN A 41 -6.84 22.07 -26.26
CA GLN A 41 -6.44 22.99 -25.20
C GLN A 41 -5.60 22.29 -24.12
N VAL A 42 -6.04 21.14 -23.64
CA VAL A 42 -5.29 20.35 -22.65
C VAL A 42 -3.90 19.97 -23.16
N TRP A 43 -3.79 19.56 -24.41
CA TRP A 43 -2.49 19.27 -25.04
C TRP A 43 -1.61 20.51 -25.19
N ALA A 44 -2.19 21.65 -25.56
CA ALA A 44 -1.46 22.91 -25.67
C ALA A 44 -0.86 23.31 -24.33
N GLU A 45 -1.64 23.24 -23.25
CA GLU A 45 -1.18 23.55 -21.87
C GLU A 45 -0.10 22.56 -21.42
N ALA A 46 -0.28 21.27 -21.65
CA ALA A 46 0.71 20.25 -21.31
C ALA A 46 2.04 20.48 -22.04
N MET A 47 1.98 20.89 -23.32
CA MET A 47 3.17 21.20 -24.11
C MET A 47 3.86 22.46 -23.62
N GLU A 48 3.13 23.48 -23.18
CA GLU A 48 3.70 24.70 -22.60
C GLU A 48 4.45 24.37 -21.29
N ILE A 49 3.82 23.59 -20.42
CA ILE A 49 4.45 23.11 -19.17
C ILE A 49 5.72 22.32 -19.49
N TYR A 50 5.66 21.42 -20.49
CA TYR A 50 6.83 20.63 -20.90
C TYR A 50 7.97 21.50 -21.43
N ARG A 51 7.65 22.50 -22.26
CA ARG A 51 8.65 23.40 -22.87
C ARG A 51 9.25 24.38 -21.89
N SER A 52 8.54 24.72 -20.82
CA SER A 52 9.08 25.61 -19.77
C SER A 52 10.33 25.04 -19.10
N GLY A 53 10.52 23.71 -19.14
CA GLY A 53 11.63 23.04 -18.47
C GLY A 53 11.51 23.01 -16.93
N GLU A 54 10.45 23.57 -16.36
CA GLU A 54 10.21 23.58 -14.91
C GLU A 54 9.51 22.35 -14.40
N PHE A 55 8.99 21.52 -15.32
CA PHE A 55 8.28 20.30 -14.99
C PHE A 55 9.19 19.26 -14.31
N ARG A 56 8.76 18.76 -13.17
CA ARG A 56 9.44 17.69 -12.43
C ARG A 56 8.50 16.53 -12.22
N LEU A 57 8.98 15.30 -12.51
CA LEU A 57 8.27 14.05 -12.24
C LEU A 57 8.30 13.64 -10.74
N MET A 58 8.84 14.49 -9.88
CA MET A 58 8.92 14.26 -8.45
C MET A 58 7.94 15.15 -7.71
N LEU A 59 7.15 14.56 -6.85
CA LEU A 59 6.31 15.28 -5.91
C LEU A 59 7.16 16.02 -4.87
N SER A 60 6.68 17.18 -4.41
CA SER A 60 7.22 17.79 -3.21
C SER A 60 7.05 16.83 -2.01
N ARG A 61 7.85 17.01 -0.96
CA ARG A 61 7.73 16.20 0.25
C ARG A 61 6.31 16.26 0.83
N GLU A 62 5.74 17.44 0.92
CA GLU A 62 4.38 17.66 1.43
C GLU A 62 3.33 16.94 0.57
N SER A 63 3.42 17.05 -0.77
CA SER A 63 2.52 16.37 -1.69
C SER A 63 2.67 14.84 -1.62
N ALA A 64 3.87 14.34 -1.39
CA ALA A 64 4.11 12.91 -1.25
C ALA A 64 3.53 12.37 0.07
N GLU A 65 3.64 13.11 1.17
CA GLU A 65 3.02 12.76 2.46
C GLU A 65 1.49 12.77 2.34
N TYR A 66 0.91 13.80 1.74
CA TYR A 66 -0.52 13.87 1.47
C TYR A 66 -1.00 12.69 0.62
N LEU A 67 -0.31 12.38 -0.48
CA LEU A 67 -0.66 11.26 -1.35
C LEU A 67 -0.63 9.94 -0.59
N LYS A 68 0.37 9.72 0.26
CA LYS A 68 0.48 8.51 1.09
C LYS A 68 -0.73 8.34 2.01
N ASP A 69 -1.20 9.40 2.65
CA ASP A 69 -2.38 9.34 3.51
C ASP A 69 -3.67 9.20 2.70
N TYR A 70 -3.75 9.84 1.55
CA TYR A 70 -4.88 9.72 0.65
C TYR A 70 -5.01 8.29 0.09
N GLN A 71 -3.90 7.65 -0.27
CA GLN A 71 -3.88 6.26 -0.75
C GLN A 71 -4.45 5.27 0.26
N LYS A 72 -4.28 5.52 1.56
CA LYS A 72 -4.83 4.65 2.63
C LYS A 72 -6.34 4.48 2.53
N GLN A 73 -7.07 5.50 2.04
CA GLN A 73 -8.53 5.44 1.90
C GLN A 73 -8.99 4.45 0.83
N PHE A 74 -8.11 4.08 -0.09
CA PHE A 74 -8.37 3.14 -1.19
C PHE A 74 -7.73 1.78 -0.97
N MET A 75 -7.03 1.57 0.15
CA MET A 75 -6.46 0.27 0.48
C MET A 75 -7.55 -0.69 0.93
N PRO A 76 -7.52 -1.94 0.43
CA PRO A 76 -8.39 -2.97 0.99
C PRO A 76 -7.98 -3.28 2.43
N GLU A 77 -8.93 -3.76 3.22
CA GLU A 77 -8.63 -4.29 4.56
C GLU A 77 -7.69 -5.49 4.45
N ASP A 78 -6.61 -5.46 5.21
CA ASP A 78 -5.67 -6.58 5.31
C ASP A 78 -6.08 -7.47 6.49
N ALA A 79 -6.87 -8.51 6.21
CA ALA A 79 -7.35 -9.45 7.22
C ALA A 79 -6.18 -10.14 7.96
N ASP A 80 -5.12 -10.50 7.25
CA ASP A 80 -3.93 -11.11 7.87
C ASP A 80 -3.27 -10.14 8.86
N ALA A 81 -3.16 -8.87 8.50
CA ALA A 81 -2.63 -7.85 9.42
C ALA A 81 -3.52 -7.70 10.66
N GLY A 82 -4.84 -7.68 10.49
CA GLY A 82 -5.79 -7.63 11.60
C GLY A 82 -5.65 -8.83 12.54
N MET A 83 -5.54 -10.05 12.02
CA MET A 83 -5.35 -11.26 12.83
C MET A 83 -4.02 -11.25 13.58
N ILE A 84 -2.94 -10.81 12.94
CA ILE A 84 -1.62 -10.68 13.58
C ILE A 84 -1.66 -9.65 14.71
N LEU A 85 -2.26 -8.49 14.52
CA LEU A 85 -2.39 -7.46 15.56
C LEU A 85 -3.15 -8.00 16.77
N VAL A 86 -4.32 -8.62 16.57
CA VAL A 86 -5.10 -9.23 17.65
C VAL A 86 -4.31 -10.32 18.40
N PHE A 87 -3.54 -11.12 17.66
CA PHE A 87 -2.67 -12.12 18.29
C PHE A 87 -1.60 -11.47 19.16
N LEU A 88 -0.90 -10.43 18.65
CA LEU A 88 0.17 -9.75 19.37
C LEU A 88 -0.33 -9.04 20.63
N ASP A 89 -1.51 -8.43 20.57
CA ASP A 89 -2.15 -7.76 21.73
C ASP A 89 -2.43 -8.74 22.89
N ASN A 90 -2.72 -10.00 22.56
CA ASN A 90 -3.01 -11.05 23.56
C ASN A 90 -1.79 -11.91 23.89
N PHE A 91 -0.68 -11.75 23.19
CA PHE A 91 0.50 -12.58 23.34
C PHE A 91 1.30 -12.18 24.60
N LYS A 92 1.52 -13.14 25.49
CA LYS A 92 2.22 -12.91 26.76
C LYS A 92 3.74 -13.09 26.70
N GLY A 93 4.26 -13.48 25.55
CA GLY A 93 5.69 -13.65 25.32
C GLY A 93 6.37 -12.35 24.89
N ASP A 94 7.68 -12.35 24.90
CA ASP A 94 8.54 -11.21 24.51
C ASP A 94 9.12 -11.36 23.09
N ARG A 95 8.84 -12.47 22.41
CA ARG A 95 9.43 -12.78 21.11
C ARG A 95 8.47 -13.55 20.22
N VAL A 96 8.40 -13.15 18.97
CA VAL A 96 7.66 -13.84 17.91
C VAL A 96 8.55 -14.07 16.69
N CYS A 97 8.20 -15.06 15.87
CA CYS A 97 8.84 -15.25 14.57
C CYS A 97 7.77 -15.45 13.48
N SER A 98 8.16 -15.25 12.24
CA SER A 98 7.23 -15.32 11.12
C SER A 98 6.50 -16.66 11.00
N LYS A 99 7.16 -17.80 11.32
CA LYS A 99 6.50 -19.11 11.35
C LYS A 99 5.49 -19.28 12.49
N MET A 100 5.76 -18.69 13.64
CA MET A 100 4.80 -18.67 14.77
C MET A 100 3.57 -17.87 14.36
N LEU A 101 3.73 -16.67 13.82
CA LEU A 101 2.62 -15.84 13.35
C LEU A 101 1.81 -16.55 12.26
N TRP A 102 2.48 -17.27 11.35
CA TRP A 102 1.82 -18.07 10.34
C TRP A 102 0.91 -19.15 10.92
N LYS A 103 1.41 -19.90 11.90
CA LYS A 103 0.67 -21.04 12.48
C LYS A 103 -0.31 -20.62 13.56
N GLU A 104 0.10 -19.72 14.45
CA GLU A 104 -0.69 -19.38 15.65
C GLU A 104 -1.61 -18.17 15.42
N ALA A 105 -1.14 -17.11 14.76
CA ALA A 105 -1.98 -15.95 14.50
C ALA A 105 -2.91 -16.15 13.30
N LEU A 106 -2.39 -16.70 12.20
CA LEU A 106 -3.17 -16.90 10.97
C LEU A 106 -3.83 -18.30 10.88
N HIS A 107 -3.63 -19.18 11.86
CA HIS A 107 -4.20 -20.54 11.93
C HIS A 107 -3.97 -21.39 10.68
N ARG A 108 -2.77 -21.29 10.08
CA ARG A 108 -2.42 -22.01 8.85
C ARG A 108 -1.56 -23.22 9.17
N ASP A 109 -2.07 -24.43 8.91
CA ASP A 109 -1.42 -25.70 9.31
C ASP A 109 -0.26 -26.12 8.40
N TYR A 110 -0.20 -25.63 7.16
CA TYR A 110 0.84 -25.98 6.21
C TYR A 110 2.12 -25.15 6.39
N GLU A 111 3.25 -25.69 5.90
CA GLU A 111 4.52 -24.97 5.96
C GLU A 111 4.52 -23.77 5.00
N PRO A 112 4.85 -22.57 5.49
CA PRO A 112 4.83 -21.35 4.69
C PRO A 112 5.93 -21.33 3.64
N LYS A 113 5.59 -20.86 2.44
CA LYS A 113 6.56 -20.56 1.39
C LYS A 113 7.32 -19.27 1.73
N ARG A 114 8.47 -19.06 1.09
CA ARG A 114 9.30 -17.85 1.30
C ARG A 114 8.52 -16.55 1.05
N ILE A 115 7.62 -16.53 0.07
CA ILE A 115 6.81 -15.36 -0.25
C ILE A 115 5.81 -15.03 0.86
N GLU A 116 5.22 -16.06 1.48
CA GLU A 116 4.26 -15.93 2.57
C GLU A 116 4.93 -15.43 3.85
N LEU A 117 6.13 -15.95 4.15
CA LEU A 117 6.95 -15.43 5.26
C LEU A 117 7.34 -13.95 5.04
N LYS A 118 7.66 -13.58 3.79
CA LYS A 118 7.93 -12.18 3.47
C LYS A 118 6.71 -11.30 3.70
N GLN A 119 5.51 -11.75 3.34
CA GLN A 119 4.29 -11.00 3.59
C GLN A 119 4.06 -10.73 5.09
N ILE A 120 4.36 -11.70 5.95
CA ILE A 120 4.30 -11.50 7.41
C ILE A 120 5.33 -10.45 7.85
N CYS A 121 6.56 -10.52 7.35
CA CYS A 121 7.57 -9.50 7.65
C CYS A 121 7.12 -8.11 7.18
N ASP A 122 6.48 -8.00 6.02
CA ASP A 122 5.96 -6.74 5.51
C ASP A 122 4.82 -6.20 6.40
N ILE A 123 3.95 -7.06 6.94
CA ILE A 123 2.94 -6.68 7.94
C ILE A 123 3.60 -6.17 9.22
N MET A 124 4.56 -6.92 9.77
CA MET A 124 5.26 -6.53 10.99
C MET A 124 5.96 -5.18 10.84
N ASN A 125 6.61 -4.93 9.70
CA ASN A 125 7.34 -3.70 9.46
C ASN A 125 6.44 -2.47 9.20
N ASN A 126 5.24 -2.67 8.64
CA ASN A 126 4.40 -1.56 8.17
C ASN A 126 3.16 -1.31 9.04
N SER A 127 2.69 -2.31 9.77
CA SER A 127 1.43 -2.24 10.53
C SER A 127 1.61 -2.38 12.05
N VAL A 128 2.80 -2.81 12.50
CA VAL A 128 3.08 -3.05 13.93
C VAL A 128 4.14 -2.08 14.40
N THR A 129 3.86 -1.33 15.49
CA THR A 129 4.77 -0.28 16.00
C THR A 129 5.53 -0.70 17.25
N ASP A 130 4.98 -1.62 18.05
CA ASP A 130 5.48 -1.93 19.39
C ASP A 130 6.47 -3.10 19.42
N TRP A 131 6.78 -3.66 18.25
CA TRP A 131 7.70 -4.77 18.10
C TRP A 131 8.91 -4.37 17.24
N ILE A 132 10.10 -4.80 17.68
CA ILE A 132 11.36 -4.48 17.00
C ILE A 132 11.97 -5.75 16.44
N MET A 133 12.39 -5.68 15.18
CA MET A 133 13.08 -6.80 14.52
C MET A 133 14.45 -7.04 15.18
N SER A 134 14.74 -8.29 15.53
CA SER A 134 16.03 -8.65 16.14
C SER A 134 17.18 -8.58 15.16
N ASP A 135 18.37 -8.21 15.64
CA ASP A 135 19.61 -8.16 14.82
C ASP A 135 20.14 -9.55 14.45
N GLY A 136 19.75 -10.59 15.17
CA GLY A 136 20.25 -11.94 15.01
C GLY A 136 19.19 -13.02 14.95
N ALA A 137 19.59 -14.23 14.55
CA ALA A 137 18.72 -15.39 14.58
C ALA A 137 18.66 -15.98 16.00
N MET A 138 17.45 -16.19 16.50
CA MET A 138 17.14 -16.75 17.81
C MET A 138 16.41 -18.08 17.69
N HIS A 139 16.35 -18.84 18.77
CA HIS A 139 15.63 -20.12 18.82
C HIS A 139 14.21 -19.91 19.36
N PHE A 140 13.21 -20.36 18.61
CA PHE A 140 11.78 -20.23 18.91
C PHE A 140 11.12 -21.59 19.15
N GLY A 141 11.59 -22.32 20.12
CA GLY A 141 11.01 -23.62 20.51
C GLY A 141 10.81 -24.55 19.30
N VAL A 142 9.56 -24.96 19.08
CA VAL A 142 9.17 -25.85 17.97
C VAL A 142 9.41 -25.28 16.57
N TYR A 143 9.57 -23.98 16.44
CA TYR A 143 9.82 -23.31 15.15
C TYR A 143 11.30 -23.23 14.77
N GLY A 144 12.18 -23.68 15.68
CA GLY A 144 13.63 -23.73 15.44
C GLY A 144 14.32 -22.36 15.44
N LYS A 145 15.49 -22.30 14.81
CA LYS A 145 16.29 -21.06 14.75
C LYS A 145 15.78 -20.17 13.62
N GLN A 146 15.34 -18.98 13.96
CA GLN A 146 14.81 -17.99 13.01
C GLN A 146 15.21 -16.57 13.41
N ARG A 147 15.08 -15.64 12.46
CA ARG A 147 15.14 -14.21 12.73
C ARG A 147 13.73 -13.76 13.18
N GLY A 148 13.65 -13.12 14.31
CA GLY A 148 12.41 -12.58 14.86
C GLY A 148 12.29 -11.09 14.63
#